data_ae47374e465de2524c14b57e7644b6ee
#
_entry.id   ae47374e465de2524c14b57e7644b6ee
#
_cell.length_a   1.000
_cell.length_b   1.000
_cell.length_c   1.000
_cell.angle_alpha   90.00
_cell.angle_beta   90.00
_cell.angle_gamma   90.00
#
_symmetry.space_group_name_H-M   'P 1'
#
loop_
_entity.id
_entity.type
_entity.pdbx_description
1 polymer ?
#
loop_
_entity_poly.entity_id
_entity_poly.type
_entity_poly.pdbx_seq_one_letter_code
_entity_poly.pdbx_strand_id
1 'polypeptide(L)'
;MIEWIVSSSVLILIVIALRFVLKGKISPRMRCFLWAVVMLRLLIPFSFGAVDFSAVQGISNIPQVKEFNSLAPVENISRLDGESAEITYRDSVLYGRSNTAYEPDKSVLFKPAEYFDRMERMLFLRKAASIVWLGGMAVMAAVFLFSNLRFATMLKRSRHPLADCCGYDISDISCPVYITQSVKTPCLFGLISPAIYITPAAAADTAVLRHALQHENTHYLRRDNLRAAVRCICLILHWYNPLVWLAAFLSVEDSELACDEATIQRLGEDERLSYGRTLIDMTCQGHSGLTVTATTMVGSKNAIKRRIESIAKKPKMAQRLRSTILTML
;
A
#
# COMPACT_ATOMS: atom_id res chain seq x y z
N MET A 1 -15.53 -2.22 10.81
CA MET A 1 -15.02 -2.12 9.43
C MET A 1 -15.02 -0.67 8.91
N ILE A 2 -16.13 0.05 9.01
CA ILE A 2 -16.23 1.44 8.49
C ILE A 2 -15.19 2.36 9.14
N GLU A 3 -15.04 2.32 10.45
CA GLU A 3 -14.05 3.12 11.19
C GLU A 3 -12.60 2.86 10.72
N TRP A 4 -12.27 1.60 10.45
CA TRP A 4 -10.94 1.23 9.93
C TRP A 4 -10.71 1.79 8.52
N ILE A 5 -11.72 1.73 7.66
CA ILE A 5 -11.66 2.28 6.30
C ILE A 5 -11.49 3.80 6.36
N VAL A 6 -12.32 4.48 7.17
CA VAL A 6 -12.29 5.94 7.31
C VAL A 6 -10.96 6.41 7.89
N SER A 7 -10.51 5.82 9.01
CA SER A 7 -9.24 6.20 9.64
C SER A 7 -8.02 5.96 8.76
N SER A 8 -8.01 4.86 7.99
CA SER A 8 -6.95 4.56 7.03
C SER A 8 -6.97 5.56 5.87
N SER A 9 -8.14 5.92 5.37
CA SER A 9 -8.30 6.91 4.29
C SER A 9 -7.87 8.31 4.73
N VAL A 10 -8.22 8.73 5.95
CA VAL A 10 -7.76 9.99 6.53
C VAL A 10 -6.24 10.01 6.69
N LEU A 11 -5.64 8.93 7.18
CA LEU A 11 -4.17 8.83 7.30
C LEU A 11 -3.48 8.95 5.92
N ILE A 12 -4.02 8.30 4.89
CA ILE A 12 -3.50 8.41 3.52
C ILE A 12 -3.55 9.86 3.05
N LEU A 13 -4.68 10.55 3.25
CA LEU A 13 -4.84 11.95 2.86
C LEU A 13 -3.86 12.87 3.61
N ILE A 14 -3.65 12.63 4.91
CA ILE A 14 -2.65 13.37 5.70
C ILE A 14 -1.25 13.18 5.13
N VAL A 15 -0.86 11.94 4.81
CA VAL A 15 0.47 11.65 4.25
C VAL A 15 0.63 12.27 2.85
N ILE A 16 -0.42 12.25 2.01
CA ILE A 16 -0.41 12.94 0.71
C ILE A 16 -0.25 14.45 0.90
N ALA A 17 -0.99 15.06 1.81
CA ALA A 17 -0.88 16.48 2.13
C ALA A 17 0.52 16.85 2.64
N LEU A 18 1.07 16.06 3.58
CA LEU A 18 2.44 16.24 4.08
C LEU A 18 3.48 16.11 2.95
N ARG A 19 3.32 15.14 2.05
CA ARG A 19 4.19 14.97 0.88
C ARG A 19 4.18 16.21 -0.02
N PHE A 20 3.02 16.84 -0.16
CA PHE A 20 2.85 18.03 -1.01
C PHE A 20 3.40 19.30 -0.33
N VAL A 21 3.02 19.56 0.92
CA VAL A 21 3.43 20.74 1.70
C VAL A 21 4.93 20.76 1.98
N LEU A 22 5.49 19.58 2.29
CA LEU A 22 6.90 19.42 2.63
C LEU A 22 7.76 19.03 1.42
N LYS A 23 7.28 19.26 0.20
CA LYS A 23 8.02 18.99 -1.03
C LYS A 23 9.38 19.73 -1.01
N GLY A 24 10.47 18.97 -1.14
CA GLY A 24 11.84 19.50 -1.09
C GLY A 24 12.41 19.76 0.30
N LYS A 25 11.62 19.62 1.39
CA LYS A 25 12.10 19.75 2.79
C LYS A 25 12.36 18.39 3.46
N ILE A 26 11.68 17.34 3.01
CA ILE A 26 11.82 15.98 3.53
C ILE A 26 12.61 15.13 2.54
N SER A 27 13.55 14.31 3.05
CA SER A 27 14.31 13.37 2.23
C SER A 27 13.39 12.28 1.64
N PRO A 28 13.73 11.72 0.47
CA PRO A 28 12.99 10.59 -0.10
C PRO A 28 12.88 9.39 0.84
N ARG A 29 13.92 9.12 1.65
CA ARG A 29 13.91 8.04 2.67
C ARG A 29 12.83 8.25 3.73
N MET A 30 12.67 9.48 4.24
CA MET A 30 11.62 9.80 5.21
C MET A 30 10.22 9.61 4.62
N ARG A 31 10.02 9.95 3.33
CA ARG A 31 8.74 9.69 2.65
C ARG A 31 8.44 8.20 2.55
N CYS A 32 9.44 7.36 2.26
CA CYS A 32 9.28 5.91 2.29
C CYS A 32 8.87 5.41 3.69
N PHE A 33 9.40 5.99 4.76
CA PHE A 33 8.99 5.66 6.14
C PHE A 33 7.52 6.03 6.41
N LEU A 34 7.07 7.22 5.99
CA LEU A 34 5.66 7.61 6.13
C LEU A 34 4.73 6.62 5.40
N TRP A 35 5.12 6.15 4.21
CA TRP A 35 4.36 5.12 3.49
C TRP A 35 4.37 3.77 4.21
N ALA A 36 5.47 3.41 4.89
CA ALA A 36 5.52 2.20 5.70
C ALA A 36 4.52 2.24 6.87
N VAL A 37 4.35 3.40 7.52
CA VAL A 37 3.34 3.61 8.57
C VAL A 37 1.92 3.45 8.01
N VAL A 38 1.65 4.02 6.83
CA VAL A 38 0.35 3.84 6.15
C VAL A 38 0.07 2.37 5.85
N MET A 39 1.07 1.65 5.29
CA MET A 39 0.92 0.23 4.98
C MET A 39 0.70 -0.62 6.23
N LEU A 40 1.43 -0.33 7.31
CA LEU A 40 1.24 -1.00 8.59
C LEU A 40 -0.19 -0.79 9.12
N ARG A 41 -0.72 0.45 9.04
CA ARG A 41 -2.10 0.75 9.44
C ARG A 41 -3.14 0.04 8.58
N LEU A 42 -2.86 -0.15 7.27
CA LEU A 42 -3.74 -0.89 6.37
C LEU A 42 -3.75 -2.41 6.64
N LEU A 43 -2.63 -2.97 7.12
CA LEU A 43 -2.53 -4.40 7.43
C LEU A 43 -3.14 -4.76 8.78
N ILE A 44 -3.02 -3.86 9.75
CA ILE A 44 -3.40 -4.14 11.14
C ILE A 44 -4.71 -3.44 11.46
N PRO A 45 -5.83 -4.17 11.61
CA PRO A 45 -7.13 -3.60 11.92
C PRO A 45 -7.28 -3.22 13.42
N PHE A 46 -6.19 -2.86 14.10
CA PHE A 46 -6.31 -2.41 15.49
C PHE A 46 -7.04 -1.07 15.55
N SER A 47 -8.17 -1.02 16.21
CA SER A 47 -8.60 0.19 16.89
C SER A 47 -7.68 0.34 18.11
N PHE A 48 -6.69 1.24 18.03
CA PHE A 48 -6.05 1.73 19.24
C PHE A 48 -7.18 2.25 20.12
N GLY A 49 -7.35 1.67 21.32
CA GLY A 49 -8.46 1.94 22.21
C GLY A 49 -8.79 3.41 22.24
N ALA A 50 -10.07 3.70 22.12
CA ALA A 50 -10.78 4.99 22.23
C ALA A 50 -9.86 6.24 22.28
N VAL A 51 -9.13 6.51 21.22
CA VAL A 51 -8.74 7.89 20.96
C VAL A 51 -10.01 8.51 20.39
N ASP A 52 -10.73 9.23 21.23
CA ASP A 52 -11.87 10.06 20.86
C ASP A 52 -11.39 11.09 19.83
N PHE A 53 -11.23 10.64 18.58
CA PHE A 53 -10.91 11.55 17.49
C PHE A 53 -12.21 12.30 17.19
N SER A 54 -12.27 13.54 17.61
CA SER A 54 -13.43 14.46 17.48
C SER A 54 -14.04 14.45 16.06
N ALA A 55 -13.24 14.19 15.02
CA ALA A 55 -13.73 14.04 13.65
C ALA A 55 -14.55 12.75 13.43
N VAL A 56 -14.19 11.64 14.11
CA VAL A 56 -14.95 10.37 14.02
C VAL A 56 -16.25 10.49 14.82
N GLN A 57 -16.23 11.22 15.93
CA GLN A 57 -17.45 11.55 16.69
C GLN A 57 -18.39 12.45 15.89
N GLY A 58 -17.87 13.39 15.08
CA GLY A 58 -18.67 14.19 14.17
C GLY A 58 -19.45 13.34 13.16
N ILE A 59 -18.82 12.31 12.61
CA ILE A 59 -19.45 11.37 11.66
C ILE A 59 -20.39 10.40 12.38
N SER A 60 -20.02 9.90 13.57
CA SER A 60 -20.86 9.00 14.37
C SER A 60 -22.11 9.71 14.95
N ASN A 61 -22.10 11.03 15.04
CA ASN A 61 -23.22 11.85 15.47
C ASN A 61 -24.24 12.18 14.37
N ILE A 62 -23.97 11.82 13.11
CA ILE A 62 -24.96 11.88 12.05
C ILE A 62 -26.10 10.92 12.42
N PRO A 63 -27.38 11.36 12.42
CA PRO A 63 -28.51 10.53 12.88
C PRO A 63 -28.56 9.14 12.25
N GLN A 64 -28.24 9.03 10.97
CA GLN A 64 -28.20 7.79 10.22
C GLN A 64 -27.06 6.84 10.68
N VAL A 65 -25.93 7.36 11.16
CA VAL A 65 -24.80 6.56 11.66
C VAL A 65 -25.00 6.16 13.11
N LYS A 66 -25.66 7.03 13.94
CA LYS A 66 -26.08 6.65 15.29
C LYS A 66 -27.10 5.52 15.27
N GLU A 67 -28.06 5.57 14.37
CA GLU A 67 -29.05 4.50 14.18
C GLU A 67 -28.38 3.19 13.74
N PHE A 68 -27.37 3.25 12.90
CA PHE A 68 -26.56 2.09 12.47
C PHE A 68 -25.71 1.50 13.61
N ASN A 69 -25.10 2.33 14.46
CA ASN A 69 -24.28 1.88 15.58
C ASN A 69 -25.11 1.41 16.79
N SER A 70 -26.32 1.94 16.98
CA SER A 70 -27.24 1.49 18.04
C SER A 70 -27.85 0.12 17.74
N LEU A 71 -27.76 -0.37 16.50
CA LEU A 71 -28.10 -1.73 16.07
C LEU A 71 -26.94 -2.71 16.31
N ALA A 72 -26.07 -2.46 17.30
CA ALA A 72 -25.05 -3.41 17.70
C ALA A 72 -25.67 -4.78 18.03
N PRO A 73 -25.04 -5.90 17.66
CA PRO A 73 -25.63 -7.21 17.72
C PRO A 73 -26.00 -7.57 19.17
N VAL A 74 -27.26 -7.72 19.44
CA VAL A 74 -27.70 -8.46 20.60
C VAL A 74 -27.46 -9.94 20.28
N GLU A 75 -26.25 -10.40 20.54
CA GLU A 75 -25.80 -11.77 20.24
C GLU A 75 -26.64 -12.85 20.93
N ASN A 76 -27.53 -12.48 21.85
CA ASN A 76 -28.29 -13.41 22.69
C ASN A 76 -29.78 -13.53 22.39
N ILE A 77 -30.30 -12.88 21.32
CA ILE A 77 -31.75 -12.98 20.99
C ILE A 77 -32.09 -14.23 20.15
N SER A 78 -31.11 -15.06 19.77
CA SER A 78 -31.34 -16.20 18.87
C SER A 78 -32.15 -17.37 19.49
N ARG A 79 -32.74 -17.22 20.69
CA ARG A 79 -33.49 -18.29 21.37
C ARG A 79 -34.78 -17.87 22.06
N LEU A 80 -35.28 -16.68 21.83
CA LEU A 80 -36.58 -16.29 22.42
C LEU A 80 -37.63 -16.37 21.32
N ASP A 81 -38.64 -17.21 21.54
CA ASP A 81 -39.88 -17.19 20.78
C ASP A 81 -40.50 -15.82 20.89
N GLY A 82 -41.18 -15.31 19.84
CA GLY A 82 -41.62 -13.92 19.72
C GLY A 82 -42.41 -13.36 20.94
N GLU A 83 -43.13 -14.22 21.65
CA GLU A 83 -43.85 -13.87 22.87
C GLU A 83 -42.92 -13.56 24.06
N SER A 84 -41.83 -14.31 24.20
CA SER A 84 -40.83 -14.12 25.26
C SER A 84 -40.01 -12.83 25.09
N ALA A 85 -39.76 -12.41 23.85
CA ALA A 85 -39.06 -11.16 23.55
C ALA A 85 -39.85 -9.93 23.93
N GLU A 86 -41.17 -9.97 23.79
CA GLU A 86 -42.07 -8.89 24.19
C GLU A 86 -42.14 -8.70 25.72
N ILE A 87 -42.17 -9.80 26.49
CA ILE A 87 -42.15 -9.80 27.94
C ILE A 87 -40.82 -9.27 28.50
N THR A 88 -39.70 -9.71 27.96
CA THR A 88 -38.35 -9.28 28.42
C THR A 88 -38.09 -7.81 28.14
N TYR A 89 -38.53 -7.31 26.98
CA TYR A 89 -38.42 -5.88 26.66
C TYR A 89 -39.30 -5.03 27.57
N ARG A 90 -40.54 -5.47 27.85
CA ARG A 90 -41.47 -4.80 28.76
C ARG A 90 -40.91 -4.72 30.19
N ASP A 91 -40.28 -5.78 30.67
CA ASP A 91 -39.66 -5.80 32.01
C ASP A 91 -38.39 -4.92 32.08
N SER A 92 -37.54 -4.89 31.04
CA SER A 92 -36.36 -4.03 31.03
C SER A 92 -36.69 -2.53 30.98
N VAL A 93 -37.77 -2.16 30.35
CA VAL A 93 -38.29 -0.77 30.32
C VAL A 93 -38.97 -0.41 31.64
N LEU A 94 -39.65 -1.35 32.29
CA LEU A 94 -40.35 -1.14 33.57
C LEU A 94 -39.44 -1.11 34.80
N TYR A 95 -38.30 -1.86 34.77
CA TYR A 95 -37.36 -1.95 35.90
C TYR A 95 -36.12 -1.11 35.77
N GLY A 96 -35.93 -0.36 34.66
CA GLY A 96 -34.94 0.70 34.55
C GLY A 96 -35.21 1.81 35.54
N ARG A 97 -34.52 1.76 36.64
CA ARG A 97 -34.58 2.60 37.85
C ARG A 97 -34.67 4.11 37.54
N SER A 98 -35.86 4.65 37.36
CA SER A 98 -36.13 6.06 37.67
C SER A 98 -37.52 6.18 38.28
N ASN A 99 -37.56 6.68 39.51
CA ASN A 99 -38.78 6.96 40.29
C ASN A 99 -39.59 8.16 39.74
N THR A 100 -39.54 8.42 38.47
CA THR A 100 -40.40 9.38 37.79
C THR A 100 -41.39 8.60 36.95
N ALA A 101 -42.67 8.74 37.23
CA ALA A 101 -43.76 8.20 36.43
C ALA A 101 -43.66 8.81 35.01
N TYR A 102 -42.88 8.14 34.13
CA TYR A 102 -42.81 8.46 32.71
C TYR A 102 -44.02 7.80 32.06
N GLU A 103 -45.03 8.59 31.72
CA GLU A 103 -46.05 8.14 30.78
C GLU A 103 -45.39 7.97 29.43
N PRO A 104 -45.25 6.73 28.87
CA PRO A 104 -44.67 6.53 27.57
C PRO A 104 -45.57 7.22 26.54
N ASP A 105 -44.97 8.11 25.77
CA ASP A 105 -45.60 8.72 24.61
C ASP A 105 -46.10 7.58 23.69
N LYS A 106 -47.39 7.40 23.61
CA LYS A 106 -48.06 6.38 22.78
C LYS A 106 -47.73 6.53 21.28
N SER A 107 -47.08 7.62 20.86
CA SER A 107 -46.64 7.85 19.50
C SER A 107 -45.39 7.02 19.12
N VAL A 108 -44.62 6.51 20.11
CA VAL A 108 -43.48 5.60 19.87
C VAL A 108 -43.94 4.16 20.13
N LEU A 109 -44.96 3.73 19.39
CA LEU A 109 -45.33 2.32 19.38
C LEU A 109 -44.19 1.55 18.71
N PHE A 110 -43.36 0.87 19.54
CA PHE A 110 -42.35 -0.09 19.02
C PHE A 110 -43.10 -1.16 18.21
N LYS A 111 -42.88 -1.19 16.91
CA LYS A 111 -43.45 -2.20 16.03
C LYS A 111 -42.39 -3.34 15.85
N PRO A 112 -42.52 -4.42 16.63
CA PRO A 112 -41.52 -5.49 16.62
C PRO A 112 -41.31 -6.06 15.22
N ALA A 113 -42.37 -6.23 14.43
CA ALA A 113 -42.29 -6.75 13.07
C ALA A 113 -41.41 -5.90 12.13
N GLU A 114 -41.54 -4.57 12.18
CA GLU A 114 -40.68 -3.67 11.35
C GLU A 114 -39.24 -3.69 11.80
N TYR A 115 -39.00 -3.85 13.10
CA TYR A 115 -37.65 -3.97 13.66
C TYR A 115 -36.97 -5.25 13.20
N PHE A 116 -37.63 -6.41 13.31
CA PHE A 116 -37.10 -7.70 12.86
C PHE A 116 -36.81 -7.72 11.34
N ASP A 117 -37.73 -7.20 10.53
CA ASP A 117 -37.58 -7.10 9.08
C ASP A 117 -36.39 -6.18 8.71
N ARG A 118 -36.20 -5.08 9.44
CA ARG A 118 -35.04 -4.19 9.27
C ARG A 118 -33.74 -4.88 9.68
N MET A 119 -33.76 -5.62 10.78
CA MET A 119 -32.59 -6.37 11.27
C MET A 119 -32.19 -7.49 10.30
N GLU A 120 -33.14 -8.26 9.78
CA GLU A 120 -32.88 -9.31 8.79
C GLU A 120 -32.29 -8.73 7.49
N ARG A 121 -32.84 -7.62 7.01
CA ARG A 121 -32.29 -6.89 5.85
C ARG A 121 -30.86 -6.41 6.10
N MET A 122 -30.56 -5.87 7.29
CA MET A 122 -29.21 -5.44 7.66
C MET A 122 -28.23 -6.61 7.72
N LEU A 123 -28.64 -7.73 8.31
CA LEU A 123 -27.83 -8.95 8.36
C LEU A 123 -27.55 -9.51 6.96
N PHE A 124 -28.59 -9.52 6.09
CA PHE A 124 -28.44 -9.92 4.70
C PHE A 124 -27.47 -9.03 3.95
N LEU A 125 -27.62 -7.71 4.04
CA LEU A 125 -26.72 -6.74 3.38
C LEU A 125 -25.29 -6.88 3.91
N ARG A 126 -25.10 -7.10 5.19
CA ARG A 126 -23.77 -7.33 5.79
C ARG A 126 -23.12 -8.62 5.28
N LYS A 127 -23.89 -9.72 5.16
CA LYS A 127 -23.41 -10.98 4.57
C LYS A 127 -23.08 -10.79 3.09
N ALA A 128 -23.95 -10.16 2.32
CA ALA A 128 -23.72 -9.88 0.91
C ALA A 128 -22.47 -9.02 0.69
N ALA A 129 -22.30 -7.95 1.46
CA ALA A 129 -21.11 -7.10 1.42
C ALA A 129 -19.82 -7.86 1.75
N SER A 130 -19.86 -8.78 2.74
CA SER A 130 -18.72 -9.62 3.08
C SER A 130 -18.36 -10.59 1.96
N ILE A 131 -19.35 -11.18 1.31
CA ILE A 131 -19.15 -12.10 0.15
C ILE A 131 -18.53 -11.32 -1.02
N VAL A 132 -19.06 -10.15 -1.35
CA VAL A 132 -18.50 -9.28 -2.41
C VAL A 132 -17.07 -8.88 -2.09
N TRP A 133 -16.78 -8.50 -0.85
CA TRP A 133 -15.43 -8.14 -0.41
C TRP A 133 -14.45 -9.30 -0.52
N LEU A 134 -14.81 -10.49 -0.03
CA LEU A 134 -13.98 -11.69 -0.12
C LEU A 134 -13.81 -12.14 -1.58
N GLY A 135 -14.87 -12.07 -2.39
CA GLY A 135 -14.81 -12.39 -3.82
C GLY A 135 -13.85 -11.47 -4.57
N GLY A 136 -13.92 -10.15 -4.32
CA GLY A 136 -12.99 -9.18 -4.89
C GLY A 136 -11.54 -9.42 -4.45
N MET A 137 -11.32 -9.76 -3.17
CA MET A 137 -9.98 -10.15 -2.69
C MET A 137 -9.44 -11.38 -3.40
N ALA A 138 -10.27 -12.43 -3.57
CA ALA A 138 -9.88 -13.65 -4.25
C ALA A 138 -9.50 -13.40 -5.71
N VAL A 139 -10.30 -12.59 -6.41
CA VAL A 139 -10.01 -12.17 -7.80
C VAL A 139 -8.70 -11.40 -7.88
N MET A 140 -8.49 -10.40 -7.00
CA MET A 140 -7.27 -9.61 -7.00
C MET A 140 -6.04 -10.46 -6.66
N ALA A 141 -6.15 -11.36 -5.68
CA ALA A 141 -5.08 -12.28 -5.32
C ALA A 141 -4.74 -13.21 -6.49
N ALA A 142 -5.75 -13.76 -7.19
CA ALA A 142 -5.55 -14.60 -8.36
C ALA A 142 -4.87 -13.83 -9.50
N VAL A 143 -5.28 -12.60 -9.79
CA VAL A 143 -4.66 -11.74 -10.82
C VAL A 143 -3.19 -11.45 -10.50
N PHE A 144 -2.88 -11.04 -9.26
CA PHE A 144 -1.50 -10.78 -8.87
C PHE A 144 -0.64 -12.06 -8.88
N LEU A 145 -1.16 -13.16 -8.34
CA LEU A 145 -0.45 -14.44 -8.34
C LEU A 145 -0.17 -14.92 -9.76
N PHE A 146 -1.19 -14.96 -10.61
CA PHE A 146 -1.04 -15.38 -12.00
C PHE A 146 -0.04 -14.51 -12.77
N SER A 147 -0.12 -13.18 -12.62
CA SER A 147 0.81 -12.25 -13.25
C SER A 147 2.25 -12.47 -12.79
N ASN A 148 2.47 -12.66 -11.48
CA ASN A 148 3.80 -12.94 -10.93
C ASN A 148 4.34 -14.30 -11.38
N LEU A 149 3.51 -15.35 -11.37
CA LEU A 149 3.93 -16.69 -11.83
C LEU A 149 4.26 -16.71 -13.30
N ARG A 150 3.43 -16.07 -14.15
CA ARG A 150 3.69 -15.92 -15.58
C ARG A 150 5.02 -15.19 -15.83
N PHE A 151 5.26 -14.09 -15.13
CA PHE A 151 6.50 -13.34 -15.25
C PHE A 151 7.71 -14.14 -14.77
N ALA A 152 7.59 -14.83 -13.63
CA ALA A 152 8.64 -15.70 -13.11
C ALA A 152 9.00 -16.83 -14.08
N THR A 153 8.00 -17.48 -14.70
CA THR A 153 8.23 -18.54 -15.69
C THR A 153 8.86 -18.01 -16.96
N MET A 154 8.46 -16.81 -17.41
CA MET A 154 9.06 -16.14 -18.57
C MET A 154 10.55 -15.85 -18.31
N LEU A 155 10.88 -15.28 -17.15
CA LEU A 155 12.27 -14.98 -16.77
C LEU A 155 13.11 -16.26 -16.66
N LYS A 156 12.61 -17.30 -16.00
CA LYS A 156 13.34 -18.58 -15.82
C LYS A 156 13.68 -19.25 -17.14
N ARG A 157 12.84 -19.10 -18.17
CA ARG A 157 13.04 -19.73 -19.49
C ARG A 157 14.08 -19.02 -20.35
N SER A 158 14.27 -17.70 -20.15
CA SER A 158 15.08 -16.85 -21.03
C SER A 158 16.34 -16.29 -20.37
N ARG A 159 16.63 -16.68 -19.12
CA ARG A 159 17.77 -16.13 -18.38
C ARG A 159 19.07 -16.88 -18.68
N HIS A 160 20.17 -16.13 -18.80
CA HIS A 160 21.53 -16.62 -18.88
C HIS A 160 22.37 -15.94 -17.79
N PRO A 161 23.29 -16.64 -17.10
CA PRO A 161 24.17 -16.00 -16.10
C PRO A 161 24.99 -14.88 -16.74
N LEU A 162 25.12 -13.73 -16.07
CA LEU A 162 25.94 -12.62 -16.58
C LEU A 162 27.41 -12.96 -16.58
N ALA A 163 27.89 -13.75 -15.62
CA ALA A 163 29.29 -14.17 -15.50
C ALA A 163 29.83 -14.87 -16.77
N ASP A 164 28.94 -15.57 -17.49
CA ASP A 164 29.32 -16.30 -18.72
C ASP A 164 29.41 -15.39 -19.96
N CYS A 165 28.84 -14.17 -19.87
CA CYS A 165 28.63 -13.28 -21.01
C CYS A 165 29.53 -12.04 -21.02
N CYS A 166 29.95 -11.55 -19.85
CA CYS A 166 30.65 -10.27 -19.70
C CYS A 166 31.77 -10.43 -18.66
N GLY A 167 33.00 -10.04 -18.98
CA GLY A 167 34.11 -10.00 -18.03
C GLY A 167 34.01 -8.89 -16.97
N TYR A 168 32.78 -8.48 -16.62
CA TYR A 168 32.52 -7.45 -15.59
C TYR A 168 32.56 -8.07 -14.19
N ASP A 169 33.32 -7.45 -13.30
CA ASP A 169 33.39 -7.89 -11.90
C ASP A 169 32.08 -7.56 -11.17
N ILE A 170 31.36 -8.59 -10.71
CA ILE A 170 30.11 -8.51 -9.99
C ILE A 170 30.27 -8.82 -8.51
N SER A 171 31.51 -8.81 -7.98
CA SER A 171 31.78 -9.13 -6.56
C SER A 171 31.02 -8.23 -5.56
N ASP A 172 30.75 -6.98 -5.95
CA ASP A 172 29.99 -6.01 -5.14
C ASP A 172 28.47 -6.20 -5.18
N ILE A 173 27.96 -7.12 -6.00
CA ILE A 173 26.54 -7.36 -6.17
C ILE A 173 26.09 -8.49 -5.25
N SER A 174 25.13 -8.19 -4.39
CA SER A 174 24.69 -9.07 -3.30
C SER A 174 23.71 -10.18 -3.71
N CYS A 175 23.33 -10.27 -4.99
CA CYS A 175 22.38 -11.26 -5.50
C CYS A 175 22.73 -11.73 -6.90
N PRO A 176 22.22 -12.91 -7.34
CA PRO A 176 22.48 -13.44 -8.68
C PRO A 176 22.05 -12.47 -9.78
N VAL A 177 22.86 -12.38 -10.85
CA VAL A 177 22.61 -11.52 -12.02
C VAL A 177 22.45 -12.36 -13.27
N TYR A 178 21.41 -12.10 -14.02
CA TYR A 178 21.08 -12.78 -15.27
C TYR A 178 20.84 -11.78 -16.40
N ILE A 179 21.21 -12.17 -17.62
CA ILE A 179 20.84 -11.47 -18.86
C ILE A 179 19.58 -12.13 -19.42
N THR A 180 18.63 -11.33 -19.89
CA THR A 180 17.42 -11.82 -20.55
C THR A 180 16.87 -10.80 -21.55
N GLN A 181 16.32 -11.29 -22.66
CA GLN A 181 15.57 -10.46 -23.63
C GLN A 181 14.09 -10.26 -23.24
N SER A 182 13.64 -10.96 -22.19
CA SER A 182 12.23 -10.92 -21.77
C SER A 182 11.84 -9.67 -21.00
N VAL A 183 12.79 -8.85 -20.58
CA VAL A 183 12.56 -7.56 -19.91
C VAL A 183 12.97 -6.40 -20.81
N LYS A 184 12.26 -5.30 -20.72
CA LYS A 184 12.56 -4.07 -21.49
C LYS A 184 13.56 -3.15 -20.78
N THR A 185 13.61 -3.24 -19.47
CA THR A 185 14.51 -2.47 -18.60
C THR A 185 15.09 -3.41 -17.55
N PRO A 186 16.28 -3.16 -17.03
CA PRO A 186 16.80 -3.87 -15.87
C PRO A 186 15.79 -3.91 -14.74
N CYS A 187 15.74 -5.00 -13.98
CA CYS A 187 14.83 -5.12 -12.84
C CYS A 187 15.30 -6.15 -11.81
N LEU A 188 15.02 -5.86 -10.54
CA LEU A 188 15.06 -6.83 -9.45
C LEU A 188 13.75 -7.58 -9.37
N PHE A 189 13.80 -8.93 -9.42
CA PHE A 189 12.60 -9.76 -9.28
C PHE A 189 12.84 -10.94 -8.34
N GLY A 190 11.80 -11.29 -7.58
CA GLY A 190 11.78 -12.41 -6.64
C GLY A 190 11.65 -11.94 -5.19
N LEU A 191 10.80 -12.65 -4.41
CA LEU A 191 10.62 -12.37 -2.98
C LEU A 191 11.53 -13.26 -2.13
N ILE A 192 11.51 -14.56 -2.39
CA ILE A 192 12.28 -15.57 -1.62
C ILE A 192 13.70 -15.70 -2.18
N SER A 193 13.83 -15.74 -3.50
CA SER A 193 15.12 -15.84 -4.21
C SER A 193 15.24 -14.68 -5.18
N PRO A 194 15.56 -13.47 -4.69
CA PRO A 194 15.70 -12.30 -5.53
C PRO A 194 16.89 -12.41 -6.46
N ALA A 195 16.71 -11.95 -7.70
CA ALA A 195 17.76 -11.89 -8.70
C ALA A 195 17.60 -10.63 -9.56
N ILE A 196 18.70 -10.10 -10.06
CA ILE A 196 18.75 -8.96 -10.98
C ILE A 196 18.71 -9.50 -12.40
N TYR A 197 17.86 -8.91 -13.21
CA TYR A 197 17.73 -9.22 -14.64
C TYR A 197 18.12 -8.00 -15.45
N ILE A 198 19.11 -8.18 -16.34
CA ILE A 198 19.69 -7.13 -17.18
C ILE A 198 19.29 -7.38 -18.64
N THR A 199 19.03 -6.32 -19.39
CA THR A 199 18.80 -6.41 -20.83
C THR A 199 20.14 -6.56 -21.59
N PRO A 200 20.16 -7.24 -22.77
CA PRO A 200 21.38 -7.31 -23.58
C PRO A 200 21.91 -5.92 -23.98
N ALA A 201 21.02 -4.96 -24.23
CA ALA A 201 21.40 -3.59 -24.55
C ALA A 201 22.15 -2.89 -23.38
N ALA A 202 21.68 -3.09 -22.15
CA ALA A 202 22.36 -2.54 -20.96
C ALA A 202 23.68 -3.27 -20.65
N ALA A 203 23.80 -4.55 -21.02
CA ALA A 203 25.02 -5.32 -20.86
C ALA A 203 26.11 -4.97 -21.90
N ALA A 204 25.71 -4.38 -23.04
CA ALA A 204 26.65 -4.02 -24.11
C ALA A 204 27.54 -2.79 -23.79
N ASP A 205 27.09 -1.93 -22.86
CA ASP A 205 27.82 -0.75 -22.40
C ASP A 205 28.20 -0.90 -20.93
N THR A 206 29.48 -0.89 -20.63
CA THR A 206 30.03 -1.11 -19.29
C THR A 206 29.55 -0.03 -18.29
N ALA A 207 29.44 1.21 -18.73
CA ALA A 207 28.99 2.30 -17.87
C ALA A 207 27.48 2.16 -17.55
N VAL A 208 26.66 1.83 -18.55
CA VAL A 208 25.23 1.56 -18.40
C VAL A 208 25.01 0.34 -17.51
N LEU A 209 25.77 -0.73 -17.73
CA LEU A 209 25.72 -1.95 -16.93
C LEU A 209 26.02 -1.67 -15.45
N ARG A 210 27.11 -0.94 -15.17
CA ARG A 210 27.49 -0.54 -13.81
C ARG A 210 26.40 0.25 -13.11
N HIS A 211 25.83 1.25 -13.77
CA HIS A 211 24.75 2.05 -13.21
C HIS A 211 23.48 1.24 -12.94
N ALA A 212 23.10 0.39 -13.90
CA ALA A 212 21.94 -0.48 -13.76
C ALA A 212 22.12 -1.50 -12.62
N LEU A 213 23.27 -2.17 -12.54
CA LEU A 213 23.58 -3.12 -11.48
C LEU A 213 23.55 -2.47 -10.10
N GLN A 214 24.15 -1.30 -9.94
CA GLN A 214 24.17 -0.59 -8.66
C GLN A 214 22.77 -0.10 -8.26
N HIS A 215 21.93 0.29 -9.23
CA HIS A 215 20.55 0.67 -8.97
C HIS A 215 19.73 -0.53 -8.47
N GLU A 216 19.77 -1.66 -9.20
CA GLU A 216 19.01 -2.87 -8.83
C GLU A 216 19.55 -3.50 -7.53
N ASN A 217 20.86 -3.49 -7.30
CA ASN A 217 21.45 -3.92 -6.04
C ASN A 217 21.03 -3.02 -4.88
N THR A 218 20.82 -1.72 -5.11
CA THR A 218 20.30 -0.81 -4.10
C THR A 218 18.85 -1.16 -3.74
N HIS A 219 18.00 -1.53 -4.69
CA HIS A 219 16.66 -2.06 -4.40
C HIS A 219 16.70 -3.33 -3.54
N TYR A 220 17.62 -4.25 -3.87
CA TYR A 220 17.84 -5.47 -3.08
C TYR A 220 18.21 -5.16 -1.63
N LEU A 221 19.23 -4.33 -1.43
CA LEU A 221 19.73 -3.98 -0.09
C LEU A 221 18.70 -3.21 0.74
N ARG A 222 17.83 -2.43 0.11
CA ARG A 222 16.72 -1.72 0.74
C ARG A 222 15.50 -2.59 0.96
N ARG A 223 15.51 -3.85 0.48
CA ARG A 223 14.39 -4.79 0.53
C ARG A 223 13.11 -4.22 -0.11
N ASP A 224 13.26 -3.52 -1.24
CA ASP A 224 12.13 -2.91 -1.93
C ASP A 224 11.17 -3.96 -2.53
N ASN A 225 11.66 -5.18 -2.82
CA ASN A 225 10.85 -6.35 -3.16
C ASN A 225 9.86 -6.74 -2.04
N LEU A 226 10.27 -6.67 -0.77
CA LEU A 226 9.40 -6.94 0.38
C LEU A 226 8.34 -5.84 0.50
N ARG A 227 8.72 -4.56 0.36
CA ARG A 227 7.77 -3.44 0.36
C ARG A 227 6.76 -3.55 -0.77
N ALA A 228 7.18 -4.04 -1.93
CA ALA A 228 6.30 -4.30 -3.05
C ALA A 228 5.28 -5.41 -2.74
N ALA A 229 5.69 -6.51 -2.09
CA ALA A 229 4.79 -7.55 -1.63
C ALA A 229 3.76 -7.02 -0.61
N VAL A 230 4.20 -6.20 0.35
CA VAL A 230 3.31 -5.53 1.32
C VAL A 230 2.28 -4.64 0.61
N ARG A 231 2.70 -3.84 -0.40
CA ARG A 231 1.76 -3.05 -1.22
C ARG A 231 0.72 -3.91 -1.91
N CYS A 232 1.14 -5.04 -2.50
CA CYS A 232 0.20 -5.97 -3.15
C CYS A 232 -0.83 -6.51 -2.15
N ILE A 233 -0.41 -6.89 -0.94
CA ILE A 233 -1.32 -7.34 0.11
C ILE A 233 -2.32 -6.23 0.49
N CYS A 234 -1.85 -4.98 0.68
CA CYS A 234 -2.73 -3.85 0.95
C CYS A 234 -3.74 -3.62 -0.19
N LEU A 235 -3.32 -3.73 -1.46
CA LEU A 235 -4.21 -3.60 -2.61
C LEU A 235 -5.23 -4.74 -2.70
N ILE A 236 -4.87 -5.97 -2.35
CA ILE A 236 -5.79 -7.11 -2.29
C ILE A 236 -6.85 -6.88 -1.20
N LEU A 237 -6.43 -6.48 0.01
CA LEU A 237 -7.33 -6.27 1.14
C LEU A 237 -8.29 -5.09 0.92
N HIS A 238 -7.79 -4.03 0.28
CA HIS A 238 -8.51 -2.77 0.08
C HIS A 238 -8.77 -2.46 -1.41
N TRP A 239 -9.01 -3.51 -2.21
CA TRP A 239 -9.17 -3.41 -3.66
C TRP A 239 -10.21 -2.38 -4.11
N TYR A 240 -11.24 -2.15 -3.29
CA TYR A 240 -12.35 -1.22 -3.53
C TYR A 240 -12.00 0.24 -3.21
N ASN A 241 -10.88 0.52 -2.52
CA ASN A 241 -10.56 1.88 -2.06
C ASN A 241 -9.56 2.57 -3.01
N PRO A 242 -9.98 3.59 -3.80
CA PRO A 242 -9.10 4.27 -4.76
C PRO A 242 -7.95 5.02 -4.08
N LEU A 243 -8.10 5.45 -2.82
CA LEU A 243 -7.01 6.12 -2.08
C LEU A 243 -5.85 5.16 -1.79
N VAL A 244 -6.12 3.87 -1.58
CA VAL A 244 -5.06 2.86 -1.38
C VAL A 244 -4.28 2.63 -2.68
N TRP A 245 -4.94 2.65 -3.85
CA TRP A 245 -4.28 2.60 -5.15
C TRP A 245 -3.39 3.83 -5.38
N LEU A 246 -3.89 5.02 -5.06
CA LEU A 246 -3.11 6.25 -5.14
C LEU A 246 -1.90 6.22 -4.20
N ALA A 247 -2.08 5.76 -2.96
CA ALA A 247 -1.01 5.60 -1.97
C ALA A 247 0.06 4.60 -2.46
N ALA A 248 -0.35 3.47 -3.03
CA ALA A 248 0.55 2.49 -3.61
C ALA A 248 1.38 3.11 -4.74
N PHE A 249 0.75 3.83 -5.68
CA PHE A 249 1.43 4.52 -6.77
C PHE A 249 2.46 5.55 -6.26
N LEU A 250 2.05 6.43 -5.34
CA LEU A 250 2.92 7.46 -4.79
C LEU A 250 4.08 6.87 -3.95
N SER A 251 3.84 5.75 -3.28
CA SER A 251 4.89 5.05 -2.53
C SER A 251 5.96 4.43 -3.43
N VAL A 252 5.60 3.99 -4.64
CA VAL A 252 6.57 3.53 -5.65
C VAL A 252 7.42 4.70 -6.13
N GLU A 253 6.80 5.84 -6.51
CA GLU A 253 7.54 7.03 -6.93
C GLU A 253 8.58 7.48 -5.88
N ASP A 254 8.17 7.52 -4.59
CA ASP A 254 9.07 7.93 -3.51
C ASP A 254 10.16 6.88 -3.23
N SER A 255 9.88 5.59 -3.47
CA SER A 255 10.87 4.51 -3.38
C SER A 255 11.96 4.64 -4.46
N GLU A 256 11.56 4.96 -5.70
CA GLU A 256 12.49 5.22 -6.80
C GLU A 256 13.42 6.39 -6.50
N LEU A 257 12.86 7.52 -6.03
CA LEU A 257 13.66 8.70 -5.64
C LEU A 257 14.66 8.38 -4.52
N ALA A 258 14.27 7.56 -3.58
CA ALA A 258 15.12 7.15 -2.47
C ALA A 258 16.17 6.10 -2.91
N CYS A 259 15.85 5.28 -3.92
CA CYS A 259 16.79 4.37 -4.54
C CYS A 259 17.85 5.13 -5.34
N ASP A 260 17.45 6.09 -6.18
CA ASP A 260 18.37 6.94 -6.94
C ASP A 260 19.36 7.67 -6.02
N GLU A 261 18.87 8.30 -4.93
CA GLU A 261 19.73 8.98 -3.96
C GLU A 261 20.74 8.02 -3.31
N ALA A 262 20.30 6.81 -2.94
CA ALA A 262 21.16 5.82 -2.33
C ALA A 262 22.18 5.24 -3.33
N THR A 263 21.79 5.06 -4.59
CA THR A 263 22.67 4.60 -5.67
C THR A 263 23.78 5.61 -5.95
N ILE A 264 23.42 6.90 -6.05
CA ILE A 264 24.40 7.98 -6.25
C ILE A 264 25.39 8.07 -5.08
N GLN A 265 24.91 7.89 -3.83
CA GLN A 265 25.81 7.84 -2.67
C GLN A 265 26.84 6.72 -2.74
N ARG A 266 26.56 5.61 -3.42
CA ARG A 266 27.46 4.47 -3.59
C ARG A 266 28.39 4.64 -4.79
N LEU A 267 27.87 5.16 -5.91
CA LEU A 267 28.65 5.43 -7.11
C LEU A 267 29.64 6.59 -6.91
N GLY A 268 29.30 7.55 -6.04
CA GLY A 268 30.01 8.81 -5.84
C GLY A 268 29.28 9.98 -6.51
N GLU A 269 29.48 11.17 -5.95
CA GLU A 269 28.82 12.40 -6.43
C GLU A 269 29.27 12.79 -7.86
N ASP A 270 30.47 12.40 -8.27
CA ASP A 270 31.03 12.68 -9.59
C ASP A 270 30.27 11.92 -10.69
N GLU A 271 29.75 10.74 -10.37
CA GLU A 271 28.96 9.91 -11.28
C GLU A 271 27.48 10.36 -11.42
N ARG A 272 27.04 11.35 -10.63
CA ARG A 272 25.65 11.80 -10.58
C ARG A 272 25.07 12.15 -11.95
N LEU A 273 25.79 12.92 -12.74
CA LEU A 273 25.31 13.34 -14.06
C LEU A 273 25.36 12.20 -15.08
N SER A 274 26.38 11.36 -15.03
CA SER A 274 26.51 10.16 -15.86
C SER A 274 25.36 9.18 -15.56
N TYR A 275 25.10 8.90 -14.29
CA TYR A 275 23.95 8.11 -13.86
C TYR A 275 22.60 8.67 -14.34
N GLY A 276 22.41 9.99 -14.25
CA GLY A 276 21.20 10.64 -14.74
C GLY A 276 20.99 10.48 -16.25
N ARG A 277 22.06 10.53 -17.05
CA ARG A 277 22.02 10.26 -18.50
C ARG A 277 21.66 8.81 -18.78
N THR A 278 22.32 7.85 -18.12
CA THR A 278 21.97 6.44 -18.24
C THR A 278 20.50 6.16 -17.93
N LEU A 279 19.93 6.81 -16.92
CA LEU A 279 18.54 6.66 -16.58
C LEU A 279 17.60 7.14 -17.69
N ILE A 280 17.93 8.26 -18.36
CA ILE A 280 17.19 8.77 -19.51
C ILE A 280 17.26 7.77 -20.67
N ASP A 281 18.45 7.30 -21.01
CA ASP A 281 18.68 6.38 -22.14
C ASP A 281 17.94 5.04 -21.95
N MET A 282 18.01 4.44 -20.76
CA MET A 282 17.27 3.22 -20.43
C MET A 282 15.75 3.43 -20.52
N THR A 283 15.27 4.62 -20.16
CA THR A 283 13.83 4.93 -20.17
C THR A 283 13.32 5.15 -21.59
N CYS A 284 14.09 5.78 -22.45
CA CYS A 284 13.75 6.01 -23.86
C CYS A 284 13.63 4.70 -24.65
N GLN A 285 14.39 3.66 -24.29
CA GLN A 285 14.35 2.34 -24.92
C GLN A 285 13.16 1.48 -24.44
N GLY A 286 12.62 1.78 -23.27
CA GLY A 286 11.62 0.97 -22.57
C GLY A 286 10.16 1.40 -22.74
N HIS A 287 9.64 1.73 -23.96
CA HIS A 287 8.23 2.03 -24.12
C HIS A 287 7.32 0.85 -23.74
N SER A 288 6.74 0.99 -22.56
CA SER A 288 5.51 0.45 -21.98
C SER A 288 5.00 -0.93 -22.42
N GLY A 289 5.15 -1.89 -21.53
CA GLY A 289 4.19 -2.96 -21.34
C GLY A 289 3.61 -2.84 -19.93
N LEU A 290 2.29 -2.94 -19.80
CA LEU A 290 1.57 -3.11 -18.53
C LEU A 290 2.00 -4.43 -17.87
N THR A 291 3.13 -4.43 -17.20
CA THR A 291 3.48 -5.52 -16.28
C THR A 291 3.12 -5.05 -14.88
N VAL A 292 2.08 -5.65 -14.32
CA VAL A 292 1.63 -5.48 -12.93
C VAL A 292 2.61 -6.20 -11.98
N THR A 293 3.88 -6.20 -12.31
CA THR A 293 4.91 -6.72 -11.41
C THR A 293 5.23 -5.67 -10.36
N ALA A 294 5.40 -6.12 -9.18
CA ALA A 294 5.43 -5.38 -7.92
C ALA A 294 6.43 -4.20 -7.85
N THR A 295 7.36 -4.08 -8.77
CA THR A 295 8.34 -2.99 -8.85
C THR A 295 8.16 -2.07 -10.05
N THR A 296 7.45 -2.50 -11.11
CA THR A 296 7.31 -1.70 -12.34
C THR A 296 5.86 -1.22 -12.51
N MET A 297 5.34 -0.45 -11.56
CA MET A 297 4.19 0.40 -11.83
C MET A 297 4.69 1.57 -12.66
N VAL A 298 4.48 1.44 -13.98
CA VAL A 298 4.57 2.46 -15.03
C VAL A 298 5.11 3.82 -14.55
N GLY A 299 6.38 4.07 -14.82
CA GLY A 299 6.90 5.42 -14.73
C GLY A 299 6.16 6.31 -15.72
N SER A 300 5.16 7.07 -15.26
CA SER A 300 4.59 8.11 -16.08
C SER A 300 5.74 9.05 -16.48
N LYS A 301 5.66 9.71 -17.64
CA LYS A 301 6.66 10.72 -18.07
C LYS A 301 6.98 11.70 -16.92
N ASN A 302 5.99 12.00 -16.09
CA ASN A 302 6.14 12.87 -14.92
C ASN A 302 6.96 12.22 -13.78
N ALA A 303 6.89 10.92 -13.58
CA ALA A 303 7.69 10.22 -12.57
C ALA A 303 9.17 10.23 -12.95
N ILE A 304 9.48 9.95 -14.22
CA ILE A 304 10.84 10.01 -14.76
C ILE A 304 11.40 11.43 -14.66
N LYS A 305 10.62 12.43 -15.08
CA LYS A 305 10.98 13.85 -14.94
C LYS A 305 11.35 14.19 -13.49
N ARG A 306 10.56 13.73 -12.51
CA ARG A 306 10.84 13.95 -11.07
C ARG A 306 12.14 13.27 -10.63
N ARG A 307 12.45 12.07 -11.12
CA ARG A 307 13.71 11.37 -10.84
C ARG A 307 14.88 12.20 -11.36
N ILE A 308 14.85 12.61 -12.62
CA ILE A 308 15.90 13.42 -13.25
C ILE A 308 16.08 14.76 -12.53
N GLU A 309 14.98 15.46 -12.21
CA GLU A 309 15.03 16.71 -11.45
C GLU A 309 15.64 16.51 -10.05
N SER A 310 15.36 15.37 -9.40
CA SER A 310 15.93 15.04 -8.10
C SER A 310 17.43 14.74 -8.19
N ILE A 311 17.84 14.01 -9.23
CA ILE A 311 19.24 13.70 -9.52
C ILE A 311 20.03 14.98 -9.84
N ALA A 312 19.48 15.89 -10.64
CA ALA A 312 20.15 17.16 -10.99
C ALA A 312 20.31 18.11 -9.78
N LYS A 313 19.42 18.02 -8.78
CA LYS A 313 19.49 18.85 -7.57
C LYS A 313 20.40 18.20 -6.53
N LYS A 314 21.57 18.79 -6.26
CA LYS A 314 22.41 18.34 -5.14
C LYS A 314 21.62 18.44 -3.82
N PRO A 315 21.57 17.40 -2.99
CA PRO A 315 20.92 17.48 -1.69
C PRO A 315 21.62 18.51 -0.81
N LYS A 316 20.85 19.39 -0.15
CA LYS A 316 21.40 20.38 0.78
C LYS A 316 22.07 19.65 1.95
N MET A 317 23.20 20.17 2.43
CA MET A 317 24.03 19.55 3.48
C MET A 317 23.22 19.17 4.76
N ALA A 318 22.23 19.98 5.13
CA ALA A 318 21.31 19.70 6.24
C ALA A 318 20.41 18.46 6.00
N GLN A 319 20.09 18.10 4.75
CA GLN A 319 19.34 16.88 4.43
C GLN A 319 20.22 15.63 4.51
N ARG A 320 21.51 15.73 4.18
CA ARG A 320 22.49 14.65 4.34
C ARG A 320 22.67 14.28 5.82
N LEU A 321 22.82 15.27 6.70
CA LEU A 321 23.01 15.04 8.14
C LEU A 321 21.79 14.34 8.77
N ARG A 322 20.57 14.77 8.41
CA ARG A 322 19.32 14.15 8.89
C ARG A 322 19.11 12.73 8.36
N SER A 323 19.55 12.43 7.13
CA SER A 323 19.45 11.08 6.59
C SER A 323 20.42 10.11 7.26
N THR A 324 21.62 10.58 7.63
CA THR A 324 22.64 9.77 8.31
C THR A 324 22.22 9.41 9.74
N ILE A 325 21.62 10.36 10.47
CA ILE A 325 21.11 10.11 11.83
C ILE A 325 19.97 9.07 11.82
N LEU A 326 19.10 9.12 10.81
CA LEU A 326 17.99 8.16 10.68
C LEU A 326 18.41 6.75 10.23
N THR A 327 19.61 6.58 9.70
CA THR A 327 20.17 5.27 9.34
C THR A 327 20.95 4.62 10.48
N MET A 328 21.22 5.37 11.56
CA MET A 328 21.89 4.87 12.76
C MET A 328 20.93 4.53 13.91
N LEU A 329 19.65 4.89 13.78
CA LEU A 329 18.53 4.48 14.65
C LEU A 329 17.73 3.32 14.01
#